data_c6ce3fa73979a4d669172ebe4cfef440
#
_entry.id   c6ce3fa73979a4d669172ebe4cfef440
#
_cell.length_a   1.000
_cell.length_b   1.000
_cell.length_c   1.000
_cell.angle_alpha   90.00
_cell.angle_beta   90.00
_cell.angle_gamma   90.00
#
_symmetry.space_group_name_H-M   'P 1'
#
loop_
_entity.id
_entity.type
_entity.pdbx_description
1 polymer ?
#
loop_
_entity_poly.entity_id
_entity_poly.type
_entity_poly.pdbx_seq_one_letter_code
_entity_poly.pdbx_strand_id
1 'polypeptide(L)'
;YYTSIQTEIHGSEIKRHKHGMRNILLGIQFFICWVFVAFTVALYMQAEKTESTLFNTLTEKEKANILSFSIDYMFMKNEEKLALIERISKFSGVQDKLLADISYLKGISGTGMQMEKGNPESSFEVNVMNVSTNFFQFMNIPLLSGHTLKAKEDLVVDKTWAERQKKDLLGTILYNYSESYTICGVCDDFIADVYNQSPGFVFLPSDFNYYVGHCYLKCEPGKTAEIKKMIEKTLKETLPESIHPHVTTLQEDIYEAQAIENKLKGIILFFSIV
;
A
#
# COMPACT_ATOMS: atom_id res chain seq x y z
N TYR A 1 4.51 -67.49 45.22
CA TYR A 1 3.37 -66.54 45.39
C TYR A 1 3.84 -65.09 45.53
N TYR A 2 4.98 -64.80 46.16
CA TYR A 2 5.49 -63.44 46.34
C TYR A 2 6.05 -62.76 45.04
N THR A 3 6.58 -63.56 44.14
CA THR A 3 7.18 -63.04 42.89
C THR A 3 6.15 -62.60 41.85
N SER A 4 4.95 -63.15 41.86
CA SER A 4 3.89 -62.77 40.90
C SER A 4 3.26 -61.42 41.25
N ILE A 5 3.15 -61.04 42.50
CA ILE A 5 2.58 -59.81 42.96
C ILE A 5 3.50 -58.60 42.67
N GLN A 6 4.84 -58.77 42.81
CA GLN A 6 5.79 -57.71 42.46
C GLN A 6 5.81 -57.41 40.98
N THR A 7 5.64 -58.43 40.13
CA THR A 7 5.61 -58.26 38.67
C THR A 7 4.36 -57.54 38.17
N GLU A 8 3.20 -57.78 38.82
CA GLU A 8 1.96 -57.08 38.50
C GLU A 8 1.99 -55.60 38.95
N ILE A 9 2.56 -55.29 40.13
CA ILE A 9 2.69 -53.93 40.66
C ILE A 9 3.65 -53.12 39.76
N HIS A 10 4.80 -53.63 39.38
CA HIS A 10 5.74 -52.99 38.48
C HIS A 10 5.20 -52.85 37.04
N GLY A 11 4.46 -53.87 36.58
CA GLY A 11 3.82 -53.80 35.26
C GLY A 11 2.71 -52.74 35.17
N SER A 12 1.99 -52.51 36.28
CA SER A 12 0.95 -51.48 36.34
C SER A 12 1.53 -50.08 36.45
N GLU A 13 2.64 -49.86 37.17
CA GLU A 13 3.31 -48.58 37.26
C GLU A 13 3.94 -48.17 35.89
N ILE A 14 4.59 -49.10 35.21
CA ILE A 14 5.17 -48.85 33.88
C ILE A 14 4.07 -48.51 32.85
N LYS A 15 2.92 -49.18 32.89
CA LYS A 15 1.77 -48.85 32.03
C LYS A 15 1.19 -47.47 32.37
N ARG A 16 1.08 -47.12 33.64
CA ARG A 16 0.56 -45.84 34.09
C ARG A 16 1.47 -44.66 33.67
N HIS A 17 2.79 -44.85 33.73
CA HIS A 17 3.78 -43.85 33.27
C HIS A 17 3.74 -43.63 31.76
N LYS A 18 3.58 -44.71 30.96
CA LYS A 18 3.41 -44.61 29.51
C LYS A 18 2.12 -43.87 29.12
N HIS A 19 1.02 -44.06 29.80
CA HIS A 19 -0.22 -43.33 29.56
C HIS A 19 -0.12 -41.85 29.96
N GLY A 20 0.58 -41.51 31.03
CA GLY A 20 0.84 -40.13 31.45
C GLY A 20 1.65 -39.37 30.40
N MET A 21 2.75 -39.94 29.93
CA MET A 21 3.60 -39.31 28.94
C MET A 21 2.89 -39.13 27.58
N ARG A 22 2.09 -40.11 27.16
CA ARG A 22 1.25 -40.00 25.96
C ARG A 22 0.24 -38.85 26.06
N ASN A 23 -0.42 -38.70 27.18
CA ASN A 23 -1.41 -37.65 27.39
C ASN A 23 -0.77 -36.26 27.44
N ILE A 24 0.43 -36.13 28.01
CA ILE A 24 1.21 -34.88 28.00
C ILE A 24 1.59 -34.53 26.55
N LEU A 25 2.07 -35.51 25.80
CA LEU A 25 2.46 -35.30 24.38
C LEU A 25 1.25 -34.86 23.52
N LEU A 26 0.12 -35.52 23.71
CA LEU A 26 -1.16 -35.14 23.08
C LEU A 26 -1.58 -33.71 23.49
N GLY A 27 -1.47 -33.36 24.77
CA GLY A 27 -1.77 -32.01 25.25
C GLY A 27 -0.89 -30.94 24.61
N ILE A 28 0.42 -31.20 24.50
CA ILE A 28 1.36 -30.31 23.81
C ILE A 28 0.99 -30.18 22.34
N GLN A 29 0.67 -31.29 21.67
CA GLN A 29 0.27 -31.29 20.26
C GLN A 29 -1.00 -30.45 20.03
N PHE A 30 -2.03 -30.63 20.86
CA PHE A 30 -3.25 -29.83 20.81
C PHE A 30 -2.97 -28.34 21.08
N PHE A 31 -2.11 -28.04 22.04
CA PHE A 31 -1.72 -26.65 22.34
C PHE A 31 -1.03 -26.00 21.14
N ILE A 32 -0.08 -26.70 20.50
CA ILE A 32 0.61 -26.22 19.30
C ILE A 32 -0.39 -25.99 18.17
N CYS A 33 -1.31 -26.93 17.91
CA CYS A 33 -2.36 -26.76 16.90
C CYS A 33 -3.23 -25.52 17.19
N TRP A 34 -3.61 -25.33 18.45
CA TRP A 34 -4.40 -24.14 18.85
C TRP A 34 -3.67 -22.83 18.61
N VAL A 35 -2.38 -22.77 18.94
CA VAL A 35 -1.54 -21.60 18.69
C VAL A 35 -1.46 -21.30 17.19
N PHE A 36 -1.28 -22.34 16.35
CA PHE A 36 -1.27 -22.16 14.89
C PHE A 36 -2.61 -21.64 14.36
N VAL A 37 -3.73 -22.18 14.80
CA VAL A 37 -5.07 -21.73 14.40
C VAL A 37 -5.29 -20.27 14.82
N ALA A 38 -4.98 -19.92 16.07
CA ALA A 38 -5.12 -18.54 16.55
C ALA A 38 -4.25 -17.55 15.77
N PHE A 39 -3.00 -17.94 15.45
CA PHE A 39 -2.10 -17.14 14.66
C PHE A 39 -2.59 -16.98 13.21
N THR A 40 -3.14 -18.03 12.61
CA THR A 40 -3.75 -17.99 11.28
C THR A 40 -4.91 -17.00 11.22
N VAL A 41 -5.81 -17.07 12.20
CA VAL A 41 -6.96 -16.15 12.29
C VAL A 41 -6.48 -14.71 12.45
N ALA A 42 -5.49 -14.47 13.32
CA ALA A 42 -4.93 -13.14 13.54
C ALA A 42 -4.30 -12.56 12.26
N LEU A 43 -3.51 -13.37 11.54
CA LEU A 43 -2.91 -12.95 10.25
C LEU A 43 -3.98 -12.70 9.19
N TYR A 44 -5.02 -13.53 9.12
CA TYR A 44 -6.12 -13.32 8.18
C TYR A 44 -6.84 -11.99 8.45
N MET A 45 -7.19 -11.72 9.71
CA MET A 45 -7.84 -10.46 10.11
C MET A 45 -6.95 -9.25 9.85
N GLN A 46 -5.65 -9.37 10.12
CA GLN A 46 -4.69 -8.29 9.86
C GLN A 46 -4.61 -7.95 8.37
N ALA A 47 -4.53 -8.96 7.52
CA ALA A 47 -4.39 -8.73 6.10
C ALA A 47 -5.67 -8.22 5.45
N GLU A 48 -6.86 -8.68 5.87
CA GLU A 48 -8.14 -8.13 5.42
C GLU A 48 -8.26 -6.64 5.82
N LYS A 49 -7.82 -6.32 7.04
CA LYS A 49 -7.76 -4.93 7.51
C LYS A 49 -6.80 -4.10 6.65
N THR A 50 -5.62 -4.60 6.34
CA THR A 50 -4.62 -3.91 5.50
C THR A 50 -5.17 -3.64 4.11
N GLU A 51 -5.78 -4.63 3.46
CA GLU A 51 -6.38 -4.49 2.13
C GLU A 51 -7.48 -3.42 2.10
N SER A 52 -8.35 -3.40 3.11
CA SER A 52 -9.41 -2.40 3.23
C SER A 52 -8.89 -1.00 3.58
N THR A 53 -7.70 -0.90 4.17
CA THR A 53 -7.11 0.37 4.60
C THR A 53 -6.39 1.10 3.46
N LEU A 54 -5.80 0.35 2.52
CA LEU A 54 -5.09 0.95 1.39
C LEU A 54 -6.06 1.59 0.41
N PHE A 55 -5.75 2.82 0.01
CA PHE A 55 -6.64 3.65 -0.81
C PHE A 55 -8.04 3.73 -0.22
N ASN A 56 -8.09 4.01 1.08
CA ASN A 56 -9.28 4.00 1.93
C ASN A 56 -10.42 4.92 1.44
N THR A 57 -10.13 5.88 0.60
CA THR A 57 -11.10 6.80 -0.01
C THR A 57 -11.80 6.23 -1.24
N LEU A 58 -11.33 5.08 -1.76
CA LEU A 58 -11.88 4.39 -2.92
C LEU A 58 -12.62 3.12 -2.48
N THR A 59 -13.76 2.88 -3.10
CA THR A 59 -14.48 1.61 -2.97
C THR A 59 -13.78 0.49 -3.75
N GLU A 60 -14.02 -0.77 -3.41
CA GLU A 60 -13.44 -1.92 -4.14
C GLU A 60 -13.82 -1.91 -5.64
N LYS A 61 -15.01 -1.43 -5.98
CA LYS A 61 -15.43 -1.27 -7.38
C LYS A 61 -14.62 -0.20 -8.10
N GLU A 62 -14.29 0.89 -7.44
CA GLU A 62 -13.44 1.94 -8.01
C GLU A 62 -12.01 1.45 -8.18
N LYS A 63 -11.44 0.77 -7.18
CA LYS A 63 -10.11 0.14 -7.27
C LYS A 63 -10.03 -0.86 -8.44
N ALA A 64 -11.08 -1.65 -8.69
CA ALA A 64 -11.16 -2.56 -9.82
C ALA A 64 -11.30 -1.85 -11.19
N ASN A 65 -11.70 -0.59 -11.22
CA ASN A 65 -11.84 0.21 -12.43
C ASN A 65 -10.69 1.22 -12.64
N ILE A 66 -9.67 1.17 -11.82
CA ILE A 66 -8.43 1.95 -12.01
C ILE A 66 -7.34 1.00 -12.50
N LEU A 67 -6.82 1.24 -13.69
CA LEU A 67 -5.65 0.55 -14.22
C LEU A 67 -4.38 1.24 -13.74
N SER A 68 -3.36 0.45 -13.46
CA SER A 68 -2.08 0.84 -12.90
C SER A 68 -0.96 0.20 -13.70
N PHE A 69 0.03 0.97 -14.12
CA PHE A 69 1.19 0.45 -14.84
C PHE A 69 2.40 1.38 -14.74
N SER A 70 3.58 0.77 -14.70
CA SER A 70 4.84 1.49 -14.74
C SER A 70 5.18 1.92 -16.17
N ILE A 71 5.74 3.10 -16.30
CA ILE A 71 6.32 3.65 -17.53
C ILE A 71 7.77 4.08 -17.31
N ASP A 72 8.37 3.63 -16.23
CA ASP A 72 9.76 3.92 -15.89
C ASP A 72 10.72 3.11 -16.76
N TYR A 73 10.79 3.46 -18.04
CA TYR A 73 11.69 2.86 -18.99
C TYR A 73 12.90 3.78 -19.19
N MET A 74 14.06 3.33 -18.74
CA MET A 74 15.32 4.10 -18.77
C MET A 74 15.76 4.54 -20.16
N PHE A 75 15.34 3.83 -21.22
CA PHE A 75 15.67 4.15 -22.62
C PHE A 75 14.73 5.17 -23.25
N MET A 76 13.59 5.48 -22.60
CA MET A 76 12.62 6.47 -23.11
C MET A 76 12.86 7.84 -22.44
N LYS A 77 12.85 8.89 -23.24
CA LYS A 77 12.82 10.27 -22.73
C LYS A 77 11.47 10.58 -22.10
N ASN A 78 11.45 11.53 -21.19
CA ASN A 78 10.21 11.88 -20.48
C ASN A 78 9.11 12.37 -21.42
N GLU A 79 9.46 13.13 -22.46
CA GLU A 79 8.51 13.58 -23.48
C GLU A 79 7.86 12.41 -24.24
N GLU A 80 8.63 11.35 -24.51
CA GLU A 80 8.11 10.14 -25.17
C GLU A 80 7.16 9.37 -24.24
N LYS A 81 7.49 9.27 -22.95
CA LYS A 81 6.61 8.68 -21.95
C LYS A 81 5.30 9.45 -21.85
N LEU A 82 5.36 10.78 -21.76
CA LEU A 82 4.16 11.64 -21.70
C LEU A 82 3.30 11.52 -22.97
N ALA A 83 3.93 11.50 -24.17
CA ALA A 83 3.21 11.29 -25.41
C ALA A 83 2.52 9.93 -25.49
N LEU A 84 3.17 8.87 -24.98
CA LEU A 84 2.58 7.53 -24.87
C LEU A 84 1.37 7.51 -23.95
N ILE A 85 1.47 8.12 -22.76
CA ILE A 85 0.34 8.23 -21.83
C ILE A 85 -0.80 9.04 -22.47
N GLU A 86 -0.49 10.13 -23.14
CA GLU A 86 -1.49 10.95 -23.81
C GLU A 86 -2.24 10.18 -24.90
N ARG A 87 -1.54 9.33 -25.65
CA ARG A 87 -2.15 8.41 -26.63
C ARG A 87 -3.08 7.39 -25.93
N ILE A 88 -2.62 6.79 -24.84
CA ILE A 88 -3.38 5.80 -24.07
C ILE A 88 -4.61 6.44 -23.41
N SER A 89 -4.49 7.65 -22.88
CA SER A 89 -5.59 8.34 -22.22
C SER A 89 -6.75 8.70 -23.15
N LYS A 90 -6.54 8.66 -24.48
CA LYS A 90 -7.58 8.87 -25.48
C LYS A 90 -8.37 7.62 -25.86
N PHE A 91 -8.08 6.47 -25.27
CA PHE A 91 -8.86 5.27 -25.54
C PHE A 91 -10.30 5.43 -25.02
N SER A 92 -11.26 4.95 -25.83
CA SER A 92 -12.67 4.99 -25.47
C SER A 92 -12.90 4.24 -24.16
N GLY A 93 -13.52 4.90 -23.20
CA GLY A 93 -13.77 4.38 -21.85
C GLY A 93 -12.72 4.77 -20.81
N VAL A 94 -11.65 5.47 -21.18
CA VAL A 94 -10.78 6.14 -20.19
C VAL A 94 -11.44 7.44 -19.77
N GLN A 95 -11.64 7.63 -18.48
CA GLN A 95 -12.33 8.79 -17.89
C GLN A 95 -11.34 9.85 -17.38
N ASP A 96 -10.25 9.41 -16.74
CA ASP A 96 -9.26 10.29 -16.15
C ASP A 96 -7.90 9.57 -16.05
N LYS A 97 -6.83 10.35 -15.92
CA LYS A 97 -5.47 9.86 -15.71
C LYS A 97 -4.81 10.55 -14.54
N LEU A 98 -3.99 9.80 -13.82
CA LEU A 98 -3.16 10.32 -12.74
C LEU A 98 -1.71 9.90 -12.98
N LEU A 99 -0.80 10.86 -12.95
CA LEU A 99 0.63 10.63 -13.08
C LEU A 99 1.29 10.59 -11.71
N ALA A 100 2.28 9.72 -11.58
CA ALA A 100 3.13 9.60 -10.42
C ALA A 100 4.59 9.38 -10.84
N ASP A 101 5.51 9.78 -9.98
CA ASP A 101 6.92 9.46 -10.13
C ASP A 101 7.18 7.97 -9.88
N ILE A 102 6.51 7.39 -8.91
CA ILE A 102 6.57 5.97 -8.55
C ILE A 102 5.16 5.50 -8.16
N SER A 103 4.92 4.19 -8.18
CA SER A 103 3.68 3.63 -7.63
C SER A 103 3.53 3.98 -6.14
N TYR A 104 2.39 4.51 -5.75
CA TYR A 104 2.10 4.88 -4.36
C TYR A 104 2.12 3.68 -3.39
N LEU A 105 2.02 2.44 -3.89
CA LEU A 105 2.15 1.21 -3.10
C LEU A 105 3.60 0.86 -2.73
N LYS A 106 4.60 1.44 -3.41
CA LYS A 106 6.02 1.03 -3.28
C LYS A 106 6.82 1.80 -2.25
N GLY A 107 6.16 2.60 -1.48
CA GLY A 107 6.79 3.35 -0.41
C GLY A 107 6.83 4.85 -0.68
N ILE A 108 6.71 5.56 0.39
CA ILE A 108 6.73 7.02 0.46
C ILE A 108 8.02 7.40 1.16
N SER A 109 8.76 8.31 0.57
CA SER A 109 10.03 8.75 1.17
C SER A 109 9.76 9.78 2.28
N GLY A 110 10.39 9.56 3.44
CA GLY A 110 10.51 10.60 4.46
C GLY A 110 11.46 11.69 4.01
N THR A 111 11.15 12.93 4.37
CA THR A 111 12.06 14.07 4.21
C THR A 111 12.05 14.95 5.45
N GLY A 112 13.15 15.66 5.67
CA GLY A 112 13.23 16.66 6.74
C GLY A 112 12.59 17.98 6.29
N MET A 113 11.69 18.50 7.10
CA MET A 113 11.15 19.86 6.95
C MET A 113 11.39 20.68 8.20
N GLN A 114 11.35 22.00 8.07
CA GLN A 114 11.53 22.96 9.15
C GLN A 114 10.35 23.92 9.21
N MET A 115 9.92 24.30 10.42
CA MET A 115 8.94 25.37 10.59
C MET A 115 9.58 26.75 10.58
N GLU A 116 10.86 26.84 10.91
CA GLU A 116 11.64 28.09 10.89
C GLU A 116 12.88 27.89 10.02
N LYS A 117 13.05 28.76 9.04
CA LYS A 117 14.14 28.64 8.07
C LYS A 117 15.51 28.72 8.75
N GLY A 118 16.30 27.65 8.56
CA GLY A 118 17.66 27.61 9.10
C GLY A 118 17.77 27.30 10.59
N ASN A 119 16.66 26.98 11.25
CA ASN A 119 16.66 26.52 12.64
C ASN A 119 16.59 24.99 12.71
N PRO A 120 17.71 24.29 13.00
CA PRO A 120 17.72 22.81 13.09
C PRO A 120 16.79 22.27 14.20
N GLU A 121 16.55 23.04 15.26
CA GLU A 121 15.67 22.62 16.36
C GLU A 121 14.19 22.58 15.96
N SER A 122 13.81 23.29 14.88
CA SER A 122 12.48 23.25 14.29
C SER A 122 12.30 22.14 13.23
N SER A 123 13.34 21.31 13.02
CA SER A 123 13.32 20.23 12.03
C SER A 123 12.48 19.04 12.52
N PHE A 124 11.74 18.47 11.61
CA PHE A 124 10.96 17.25 11.82
C PHE A 124 10.95 16.40 10.55
N GLU A 125 10.82 15.10 10.72
CA GLU A 125 10.61 14.19 9.60
C GLU A 125 9.13 14.11 9.24
N VAL A 126 8.85 14.07 7.95
CA VAL A 126 7.49 13.94 7.42
C VAL A 126 7.50 13.04 6.19
N ASN A 127 6.46 12.25 6.05
CA ASN A 127 6.23 11.47 4.84
C ASN A 127 5.72 12.40 3.74
N VAL A 128 6.40 12.42 2.61
CA VAL A 128 6.04 13.26 1.47
C VAL A 128 5.55 12.41 0.32
N MET A 129 4.46 12.83 -0.26
CA MET A 129 3.91 12.28 -1.49
C MET A 129 3.90 13.37 -2.57
N ASN A 130 4.67 13.17 -3.63
CA ASN A 130 4.63 14.04 -4.80
C ASN A 130 3.44 13.67 -5.67
N VAL A 131 2.54 14.62 -5.92
CA VAL A 131 1.27 14.32 -6.57
C VAL A 131 0.94 15.34 -7.66
N SER A 132 0.18 14.91 -8.65
CA SER A 132 -0.39 15.82 -9.65
C SER A 132 -1.55 16.63 -9.06
N THR A 133 -1.87 17.75 -9.69
CA THR A 133 -2.91 18.68 -9.20
C THR A 133 -4.31 18.06 -9.12
N ASN A 134 -4.60 17.03 -9.95
CA ASN A 134 -5.87 16.29 -9.93
C ASN A 134 -5.89 15.10 -8.94
N PHE A 135 -4.83 14.89 -8.16
CA PHE A 135 -4.68 13.73 -7.27
C PHE A 135 -5.86 13.58 -6.30
N PHE A 136 -6.22 14.65 -5.59
CA PHE A 136 -7.28 14.61 -4.58
C PHE A 136 -8.64 14.25 -5.21
N GLN A 137 -8.94 14.80 -6.38
CA GLN A 137 -10.16 14.49 -7.12
C GLN A 137 -10.14 13.05 -7.66
N PHE A 138 -9.00 12.63 -8.23
CA PHE A 138 -8.85 11.29 -8.79
C PHE A 138 -8.99 10.21 -7.71
N MET A 139 -8.40 10.42 -6.54
CA MET A 139 -8.41 9.49 -5.40
C MET A 139 -9.62 9.67 -4.47
N ASN A 140 -10.57 10.54 -4.80
CA ASN A 140 -11.74 10.86 -3.97
C ASN A 140 -11.38 11.31 -2.53
N ILE A 141 -10.26 12.02 -2.35
CA ILE A 141 -9.81 12.49 -1.04
C ILE A 141 -10.53 13.79 -0.68
N PRO A 142 -11.37 13.81 0.38
CA PRO A 142 -12.06 15.02 0.79
C PRO A 142 -11.10 16.07 1.33
N LEU A 143 -11.32 17.32 0.92
CA LEU A 143 -10.65 18.45 1.53
C LEU A 143 -11.46 18.92 2.75
N LEU A 144 -10.82 19.01 3.90
CA LEU A 144 -11.44 19.43 5.17
C LEU A 144 -11.40 20.95 5.34
N SER A 145 -10.33 21.59 4.86
CA SER A 145 -10.20 23.05 4.87
C SER A 145 -9.22 23.54 3.80
N GLY A 146 -9.31 24.81 3.42
CA GLY A 146 -8.42 25.41 2.42
C GLY A 146 -8.74 25.01 0.98
N HIS A 147 -7.71 24.79 0.16
CA HIS A 147 -7.84 24.38 -1.25
C HIS A 147 -6.76 23.36 -1.64
N THR A 148 -6.96 22.70 -2.78
CA THR A 148 -5.98 21.76 -3.37
C THR A 148 -4.78 22.48 -3.97
N LEU A 149 -3.75 21.72 -4.34
CA LEU A 149 -2.54 22.23 -5.00
C LEU A 149 -2.87 22.99 -6.29
N LYS A 150 -2.42 24.25 -6.40
CA LYS A 150 -2.59 25.12 -7.56
C LYS A 150 -1.27 25.75 -8.03
N ALA A 151 -0.36 25.99 -7.09
CA ALA A 151 0.95 26.58 -7.34
C ALA A 151 2.06 25.59 -6.91
N LYS A 152 3.28 25.84 -7.39
CA LYS A 152 4.45 25.02 -7.06
C LYS A 152 4.79 25.06 -5.57
N GLU A 153 4.48 26.16 -4.91
CA GLU A 153 4.74 26.39 -3.50
C GLU A 153 3.59 25.93 -2.59
N ASP A 154 2.51 25.40 -3.16
CA ASP A 154 1.39 24.87 -2.39
C ASP A 154 1.75 23.52 -1.76
N LEU A 155 1.22 23.32 -0.55
CA LEU A 155 1.36 22.09 0.20
C LEU A 155 0.04 21.76 0.88
N VAL A 156 -0.41 20.51 0.76
CA VAL A 156 -1.57 20.01 1.48
C VAL A 156 -1.08 18.99 2.51
N VAL A 157 -1.65 19.03 3.71
CA VAL A 157 -1.38 18.05 4.77
C VAL A 157 -2.60 17.20 5.03
N ASP A 158 -2.41 15.98 5.53
CA ASP A 158 -3.54 15.20 6.00
C ASP A 158 -4.00 15.62 7.42
N LYS A 159 -5.17 15.16 7.79
CA LYS A 159 -5.81 15.44 9.08
C LYS A 159 -4.93 15.03 10.25
N THR A 160 -4.40 13.81 10.22
CA THR A 160 -3.58 13.27 11.32
C THR A 160 -2.32 14.11 11.54
N TRP A 161 -1.66 14.56 10.46
CA TRP A 161 -0.50 15.45 10.60
C TRP A 161 -0.91 16.80 11.16
N ALA A 162 -2.02 17.38 10.66
CA ALA A 162 -2.54 18.67 11.12
C ALA A 162 -2.89 18.63 12.62
N GLU A 163 -3.56 17.59 13.10
CA GLU A 163 -3.96 17.44 14.51
C GLU A 163 -2.75 17.34 15.45
N ARG A 164 -1.65 16.72 15.01
CA ARG A 164 -0.41 16.64 15.79
C ARG A 164 0.20 18.02 16.07
N GLN A 165 0.00 18.99 15.19
CA GLN A 165 0.57 20.35 15.34
C GLN A 165 -0.22 21.25 16.30
N LYS A 166 -1.45 20.90 16.65
CA LYS A 166 -2.32 21.58 17.66
C LYS A 166 -2.52 23.09 17.42
N LYS A 167 -2.46 23.56 16.16
CA LYS A 167 -2.67 24.98 15.80
C LYS A 167 -3.30 25.09 14.41
N ASP A 168 -3.83 26.27 14.10
CA ASP A 168 -4.25 26.58 12.73
C ASP A 168 -3.01 26.62 11.82
N LEU A 169 -3.04 25.82 10.78
CA LEU A 169 -1.89 25.59 9.91
C LEU A 169 -2.02 26.28 8.55
N LEU A 170 -3.23 26.70 8.14
CA LEU A 170 -3.41 27.34 6.84
C LEU A 170 -2.57 28.63 6.76
N GLY A 171 -1.80 28.75 5.67
CA GLY A 171 -0.87 29.85 5.47
C GLY A 171 0.48 29.70 6.20
N THR A 172 0.68 28.64 6.98
CA THR A 172 2.01 28.35 7.58
C THR A 172 2.98 27.92 6.49
N ILE A 173 4.22 28.44 6.56
CA ILE A 173 5.29 28.10 5.62
C ILE A 173 6.15 27.00 6.24
N LEU A 174 6.38 25.95 5.48
CA LEU A 174 7.36 24.90 5.77
C LEU A 174 8.56 25.02 4.83
N TYR A 175 9.73 24.72 5.31
CA TYR A 175 10.98 24.84 4.57
C TYR A 175 11.61 23.45 4.39
N ASN A 176 12.04 23.16 3.17
CA ASN A 176 12.82 21.97 2.84
C ASN A 176 14.07 22.43 2.08
N TYR A 177 15.25 22.34 2.69
CA TYR A 177 16.51 22.81 2.15
C TYR A 177 16.43 24.26 1.62
N SER A 178 16.33 24.42 0.31
CA SER A 178 16.26 25.71 -0.39
C SER A 178 14.84 26.12 -0.77
N GLU A 179 13.89 25.24 -0.66
CA GLU A 179 12.49 25.45 -1.07
C GLU A 179 11.61 25.82 0.11
N SER A 180 10.53 26.52 -0.15
CA SER A 180 9.52 26.86 0.83
C SER A 180 8.15 26.56 0.28
N TYR A 181 7.29 25.99 1.13
CA TYR A 181 5.94 25.57 0.78
C TYR A 181 4.94 26.17 1.75
N THR A 182 3.82 26.63 1.25
CA THR A 182 2.73 27.18 2.06
C THR A 182 1.64 26.14 2.23
N ILE A 183 1.24 25.84 3.47
CA ILE A 183 0.11 24.96 3.73
C ILE A 183 -1.16 25.63 3.22
N CYS A 184 -1.67 25.17 2.10
CA CYS A 184 -2.85 25.70 1.42
C CYS A 184 -4.14 24.93 1.74
N GLY A 185 -4.03 23.71 2.27
CA GLY A 185 -5.17 22.88 2.58
C GLY A 185 -4.87 21.76 3.56
N VAL A 186 -5.94 21.26 4.16
CA VAL A 186 -5.96 20.04 4.99
C VAL A 186 -6.94 19.07 4.37
N CYS A 187 -6.51 17.85 4.09
CA CYS A 187 -7.36 16.78 3.56
C CYS A 187 -7.64 15.70 4.61
N ASP A 188 -8.56 14.81 4.31
CA ASP A 188 -8.78 13.62 5.13
C ASP A 188 -7.60 12.64 4.98
N ASP A 189 -7.48 11.72 5.92
CA ASP A 189 -6.39 10.75 5.96
C ASP A 189 -6.45 9.81 4.75
N PHE A 190 -5.32 9.67 4.08
CA PHE A 190 -5.14 8.80 2.93
C PHE A 190 -3.99 7.84 3.15
N ILE A 191 -4.19 6.57 2.87
CA ILE A 191 -3.20 5.52 3.08
C ILE A 191 -2.99 4.77 1.76
N ALA A 192 -1.78 4.81 1.24
CA ALA A 192 -1.42 4.11 0.00
C ALA A 192 -0.22 3.17 0.15
N ASP A 193 0.68 3.44 1.11
CA ASP A 193 1.89 2.66 1.29
C ASP A 193 1.63 1.38 2.09
N VAL A 194 1.99 0.24 1.51
CA VAL A 194 1.86 -1.08 2.16
C VAL A 194 2.72 -1.20 3.42
N TYR A 195 3.87 -0.55 3.44
CA TYR A 195 4.84 -0.63 4.54
C TYR A 195 4.58 0.42 5.63
N ASN A 196 3.98 1.54 5.26
CA ASN A 196 3.65 2.62 6.19
C ASN A 196 2.16 2.94 6.13
N GLN A 197 1.37 2.20 6.88
CA GLN A 197 -0.09 2.34 6.96
C GLN A 197 -0.55 3.41 7.97
N SER A 198 0.39 4.18 8.50
CA SER A 198 0.07 5.28 9.40
C SER A 198 -0.17 6.55 8.60
N PRO A 199 -1.28 7.27 8.80
CA PRO A 199 -1.48 8.58 8.23
C PRO A 199 -0.48 9.59 8.81
N GLY A 200 -0.33 10.73 8.18
CA GLY A 200 0.61 11.78 8.57
C GLY A 200 1.45 12.22 7.38
N PHE A 201 0.77 12.45 6.24
CA PHE A 201 1.41 12.80 4.97
C PHE A 201 1.34 14.29 4.68
N VAL A 202 2.35 14.70 3.92
CA VAL A 202 2.41 16.00 3.25
C VAL A 202 2.39 15.76 1.75
N PHE A 203 1.50 16.43 1.06
CA PHE A 203 1.35 16.33 -0.38
C PHE A 203 1.97 17.56 -1.05
N LEU A 204 2.95 17.32 -1.94
CA LEU A 204 3.62 18.33 -2.71
C LEU A 204 3.26 18.21 -4.19
N PRO A 205 3.18 19.34 -4.93
CA PRO A 205 2.98 19.30 -6.36
C PRO A 205 4.21 18.71 -7.05
N SER A 206 4.01 17.79 -7.97
CA SER A 206 5.07 17.21 -8.80
C SER A 206 5.12 17.88 -10.16
N ASP A 207 6.33 18.11 -10.65
CA ASP A 207 6.55 18.53 -12.05
C ASP A 207 6.90 17.32 -12.91
N PHE A 208 5.87 16.70 -13.49
CA PHE A 208 6.01 15.54 -14.36
C PHE A 208 6.67 15.85 -15.71
N ASN A 209 7.00 17.11 -16.01
CA ASN A 209 7.82 17.43 -17.19
C ASN A 209 9.26 16.93 -17.03
N TYR A 210 9.74 16.81 -15.78
CA TYR A 210 11.08 16.26 -15.51
C TYR A 210 11.10 14.74 -15.42
N TYR A 211 10.10 14.14 -14.77
CA TYR A 211 10.07 12.70 -14.59
C TYR A 211 8.65 12.18 -14.35
N VAL A 212 8.30 11.13 -15.05
CA VAL A 212 7.12 10.32 -14.82
C VAL A 212 7.49 8.86 -14.89
N GLY A 213 7.11 8.09 -13.86
CA GLY A 213 7.48 6.68 -13.76
C GLY A 213 6.27 5.75 -13.66
N HIS A 214 5.10 6.28 -13.29
CA HIS A 214 3.89 5.48 -13.09
C HIS A 214 2.64 6.22 -13.55
N CYS A 215 1.64 5.46 -14.02
CA CYS A 215 0.37 6.00 -14.47
C CYS A 215 -0.79 5.19 -13.92
N TYR A 216 -1.80 5.90 -13.44
CA TYR A 216 -3.10 5.34 -13.09
C TYR A 216 -4.15 5.88 -14.06
N LEU A 217 -5.05 5.01 -14.53
CA LEU A 217 -6.14 5.37 -15.44
C LEU A 217 -7.48 4.94 -14.86
N LYS A 218 -8.37 5.89 -14.66
CA LYS A 218 -9.77 5.61 -14.27
C LYS A 218 -10.56 5.22 -15.52
N CYS A 219 -11.16 4.04 -15.48
CA CYS A 219 -11.91 3.46 -16.60
C CYS A 219 -13.41 3.45 -16.32
N GLU A 220 -14.21 3.49 -17.37
CA GLU A 220 -15.64 3.23 -17.29
C GLU A 220 -15.88 1.81 -16.76
N PRO A 221 -16.87 1.62 -15.86
CA PRO A 221 -17.23 0.29 -15.38
C PRO A 221 -17.57 -0.66 -16.52
N GLY A 222 -16.96 -1.86 -16.48
CA GLY A 222 -17.13 -2.91 -17.48
C GLY A 222 -16.20 -2.81 -18.70
N LYS A 223 -15.45 -1.70 -18.88
CA LYS A 223 -14.48 -1.56 -19.98
C LYS A 223 -13.03 -1.82 -19.56
N THR A 224 -12.76 -1.99 -18.28
CA THR A 224 -11.41 -2.12 -17.73
C THR A 224 -10.59 -3.22 -18.42
N ALA A 225 -11.18 -4.40 -18.65
CA ALA A 225 -10.49 -5.53 -19.29
C ALA A 225 -10.16 -5.27 -20.78
N GLU A 226 -11.02 -4.54 -21.50
CA GLU A 226 -10.79 -4.15 -22.88
C GLU A 226 -9.67 -3.13 -22.95
N ILE A 227 -9.74 -2.09 -22.13
CA ILE A 227 -8.73 -1.02 -22.06
C ILE A 227 -7.37 -1.60 -21.65
N LYS A 228 -7.33 -2.51 -20.65
CA LYS A 228 -6.11 -3.23 -20.24
C LYS A 228 -5.42 -3.89 -21.45
N LYS A 229 -6.18 -4.65 -22.26
CA LYS A 229 -5.65 -5.30 -23.47
C LYS A 229 -5.14 -4.28 -24.51
N MET A 230 -5.84 -3.15 -24.68
CA MET A 230 -5.40 -2.09 -25.58
C MET A 230 -4.09 -1.44 -25.13
N ILE A 231 -3.94 -1.21 -23.84
CA ILE A 231 -2.70 -0.68 -23.23
C ILE A 231 -1.56 -1.67 -23.44
N GLU A 232 -1.76 -2.94 -23.07
CA GLU A 232 -0.75 -4.00 -23.22
C GLU A 232 -0.29 -4.14 -24.67
N LYS A 233 -1.21 -4.07 -25.63
CA LYS A 233 -0.89 -4.08 -27.06
C LYS A 233 -0.06 -2.86 -27.45
N THR A 234 -0.49 -1.67 -27.04
CA THR A 234 0.20 -0.41 -27.35
C THR A 234 1.61 -0.37 -26.76
N LEU A 235 1.76 -0.84 -25.52
CA LEU A 235 3.06 -0.95 -24.87
C LEU A 235 3.97 -1.96 -25.59
N LYS A 236 3.45 -3.14 -25.96
CA LYS A 236 4.21 -4.13 -26.73
C LYS A 236 4.66 -3.64 -28.11
N GLU A 237 3.86 -2.81 -28.76
CA GLU A 237 4.22 -2.19 -30.05
C GLU A 237 5.27 -1.09 -29.92
N THR A 238 5.36 -0.47 -28.74
CA THR A 238 6.24 0.69 -28.49
C THR A 238 7.55 0.27 -27.81
N LEU A 239 7.53 -0.78 -26.99
CA LEU A 239 8.67 -1.22 -26.19
C LEU A 239 9.48 -2.32 -26.90
N PRO A 240 10.79 -2.46 -26.60
CA PRO A 240 11.58 -3.60 -27.04
C PRO A 240 10.98 -4.94 -26.61
N GLU A 241 11.14 -5.98 -27.41
CA GLU A 241 10.61 -7.33 -27.14
C GLU A 241 11.06 -7.92 -25.79
N SER A 242 12.22 -7.50 -25.28
CA SER A 242 12.74 -7.92 -23.98
C SER A 242 11.95 -7.37 -22.79
N ILE A 243 11.08 -6.39 -23.01
CA ILE A 243 10.28 -5.76 -21.97
C ILE A 243 8.86 -6.30 -21.99
N HIS A 244 8.44 -6.86 -20.87
CA HIS A 244 7.08 -7.34 -20.68
C HIS A 244 6.32 -6.31 -19.84
N PRO A 245 5.47 -5.49 -20.46
CA PRO A 245 4.68 -4.51 -19.73
C PRO A 245 3.70 -5.23 -18.80
N HIS A 246 3.66 -4.77 -17.55
CA HIS A 246 2.74 -5.25 -16.54
C HIS A 246 1.67 -4.20 -16.31
N VAL A 247 0.43 -4.52 -16.66
CA VAL A 247 -0.74 -3.66 -16.48
C VAL A 247 -1.70 -4.39 -15.56
N THR A 248 -2.06 -3.79 -14.45
CA THR A 248 -2.93 -4.36 -13.42
C THR A 248 -4.10 -3.42 -13.14
N THR A 249 -5.11 -3.90 -12.47
CA THR A 249 -6.02 -3.01 -11.75
C THR A 249 -5.37 -2.59 -10.44
N LEU A 250 -5.79 -1.46 -9.87
CA LEU A 250 -5.30 -1.02 -8.56
C LEU A 250 -5.61 -2.08 -7.47
N GLN A 251 -6.73 -2.80 -7.62
CA GLN A 251 -7.09 -3.91 -6.73
C GLN A 251 -6.09 -5.07 -6.86
N GLU A 252 -5.73 -5.46 -8.11
CA GLU A 252 -4.68 -6.47 -8.36
C GLU A 252 -3.33 -6.03 -7.81
N ASP A 253 -2.94 -4.76 -8.00
CA ASP A 253 -1.69 -4.19 -7.46
C ASP A 253 -1.62 -4.26 -5.94
N ILE A 254 -2.71 -3.93 -5.24
CA ILE A 254 -2.79 -4.04 -3.78
C ILE A 254 -2.60 -5.49 -3.35
N TYR A 255 -3.27 -6.43 -4.03
CA TYR A 255 -3.15 -7.86 -3.75
C TYR A 255 -1.72 -8.38 -4.01
N GLU A 256 -1.08 -7.98 -5.10
CA GLU A 256 0.30 -8.34 -5.43
C GLU A 256 1.32 -7.73 -4.45
N ALA A 257 1.12 -6.49 -4.03
CA ALA A 257 1.97 -5.84 -3.04
C ALA A 257 1.97 -6.58 -1.69
N GLN A 258 0.88 -7.27 -1.37
CA GLN A 258 0.73 -8.12 -0.19
C GLN A 258 1.06 -9.61 -0.45
N ALA A 259 1.68 -9.94 -1.57
CA ALA A 259 1.87 -11.33 -2.00
C ALA A 259 2.63 -12.21 -0.98
N ILE A 260 3.55 -11.66 -0.20
CA ILE A 260 4.29 -12.39 0.85
C ILE A 260 3.34 -12.76 1.98
N GLU A 261 2.50 -11.84 2.44
CA GLU A 261 1.51 -12.09 3.49
C GLU A 261 0.46 -13.08 3.03
N ASN A 262 0.00 -12.96 1.78
CA ASN A 262 -0.97 -13.87 1.18
C ASN A 262 -0.41 -15.29 0.99
N LYS A 263 0.87 -15.44 0.63
CA LYS A 263 1.54 -16.75 0.57
C LYS A 263 1.69 -17.38 1.95
N LEU A 264 2.07 -16.60 2.97
CA LEU A 264 2.13 -17.06 4.36
C LEU A 264 0.76 -17.54 4.85
N LYS A 265 -0.31 -16.78 4.57
CA LYS A 265 -1.69 -17.19 4.87
C LYS A 265 -2.03 -18.54 4.24
N GLY A 266 -1.71 -18.74 2.96
CA GLY A 266 -1.96 -20.00 2.24
C GLY A 266 -1.23 -21.20 2.87
N ILE A 267 0.03 -21.03 3.24
CA ILE A 267 0.84 -22.06 3.91
C ILE A 267 0.23 -22.42 5.27
N ILE A 268 -0.08 -21.42 6.09
CA ILE A 268 -0.63 -21.62 7.43
C ILE A 268 -2.02 -22.27 7.35
N LEU A 269 -2.86 -21.83 6.41
CA LEU A 269 -4.17 -22.46 6.18
C LEU A 269 -4.04 -23.94 5.81
N PHE A 270 -3.09 -24.27 4.94
CA PHE A 270 -2.83 -25.67 4.58
C PHE A 270 -2.47 -26.52 5.80
N PHE A 271 -1.56 -26.05 6.66
CA PHE A 271 -1.18 -26.75 7.90
C PHE A 271 -2.27 -26.76 8.96
N SER A 272 -3.29 -25.90 8.87
CA SER A 272 -4.42 -25.89 9.82
C SER A 272 -5.51 -26.91 9.44
N ILE A 273 -5.51 -27.40 8.18
CA ILE A 273 -6.49 -28.36 7.68
C ILE A 273 -5.97 -29.83 7.78
N VAL A 274 -4.66 -30.01 7.79
CA VAL A 274 -3.99 -31.31 7.94
C VAL A 274 -3.79 -31.66 9.41
#